data_9954fda8e3a0ef6f5935a0df2b17f8e7
#
_entry.id   9954fda8e3a0ef6f5935a0df2b17f8e7
#
_cell.length_a   1.000
_cell.length_b   1.000
_cell.length_c   1.000
_cell.angle_alpha   90.00
_cell.angle_beta   90.00
_cell.angle_gamma   90.00
#
_symmetry.space_group_name_H-M   'P 1'
#
loop_
_entity.id
_entity.type
_entity.pdbx_description
1 polymer ?
#
loop_
_entity_poly.entity_id
_entity_poly.type
_entity_poly.pdbx_seq_one_letter_code
_entity_poly.pdbx_strand_id
1 'polypeptide(L)' 'VGVRSGQQNNYYWQIIDILSEELGYTKQEMHQTIKNHFDIISTKDLERKEFSDFLERLVRWSAIELNIVIPDP' A
#
# COMPACT_ATOMS: atom_id res chain seq x y z
N VAL A 1 -5.01 10.16 19.76
CA VAL A 1 -5.81 9.19 19.06
C VAL A 1 -4.98 8.61 17.94
N GLY A 2 -4.51 7.40 18.03
CA GLY A 2 -3.61 6.79 17.05
C GLY A 2 -4.19 6.62 15.65
N VAL A 3 -4.83 7.65 15.13
CA VAL A 3 -5.47 7.59 13.82
C VAL A 3 -4.47 8.00 12.75
N ARG A 4 -4.42 7.25 11.65
CA ARG A 4 -3.57 7.59 10.51
C ARG A 4 -4.03 8.91 9.91
N SER A 5 -3.08 9.66 9.36
CA SER A 5 -3.41 10.89 8.66
C SER A 5 -4.17 10.57 7.38
N GLY A 6 -5.02 11.49 6.95
CA GLY A 6 -5.71 11.35 5.67
C GLY A 6 -4.74 11.24 4.50
N GLN A 7 -3.60 11.91 4.61
CA GLN A 7 -2.56 11.85 3.58
C GLN A 7 -2.00 10.45 3.41
N GLN A 8 -1.73 9.74 4.52
CA GLN A 8 -1.23 8.38 4.46
C GLN A 8 -2.24 7.44 3.80
N ASN A 9 -3.50 7.58 4.18
CA ASN A 9 -4.56 6.76 3.63
C ASN A 9 -4.73 7.02 2.12
N ASN A 10 -4.70 8.27 1.72
CA ASN A 10 -4.81 8.65 0.32
C ASN A 10 -3.62 8.11 -0.49
N TYR A 11 -2.44 8.19 0.08
CA TYR A 11 -1.23 7.70 -0.59
C TYR A 11 -1.30 6.18 -0.79
N TYR A 12 -1.78 5.46 0.22
CA TYR A 12 -1.96 4.02 0.11
C TYR A 12 -2.88 3.67 -1.05
N TRP A 13 -4.03 4.32 -1.15
CA TRP A 13 -4.97 4.05 -2.23
C TRP A 13 -4.44 4.48 -3.59
N GLN A 14 -3.60 5.51 -3.63
CA GLN A 14 -2.91 5.90 -4.85
C GLN A 14 -1.95 4.80 -5.31
N ILE A 15 -1.22 4.20 -4.38
CA ILE A 15 -0.35 3.07 -4.68
C ILE A 15 -1.17 1.90 -5.22
N ILE A 16 -2.27 1.59 -4.56
CA ILE A 16 -3.17 0.52 -4.98
C ILE A 16 -3.66 0.77 -6.41
N ASP A 17 -4.04 2.00 -6.71
CA ASP A 17 -4.53 2.38 -8.03
C ASP A 17 -3.46 2.16 -9.10
N ILE A 18 -2.26 2.63 -8.84
CA ILE A 18 -1.13 2.47 -9.77
C ILE A 18 -0.84 1.00 -10.02
N LEU A 19 -0.72 0.22 -8.96
CA LEU A 19 -0.40 -1.20 -9.08
C LEU A 19 -1.51 -1.98 -9.78
N SER A 20 -2.77 -1.67 -9.48
CA SER A 20 -3.88 -2.37 -10.09
C SER A 20 -3.94 -2.11 -11.59
N GLU A 21 -3.67 -0.89 -12.03
CA GLU A 21 -3.63 -0.56 -13.45
C GLU A 21 -2.49 -1.28 -14.15
N GLU A 22 -1.30 -1.26 -13.56
CA GLU A 22 -0.12 -1.86 -14.19
C GLU A 22 -0.22 -3.37 -14.28
N LEU A 23 -0.86 -4.02 -13.31
CA LEU A 23 -0.96 -5.47 -13.24
C LEU A 23 -2.29 -6.00 -13.77
N GLY A 24 -3.24 -5.12 -14.04
CA GLY A 24 -4.55 -5.54 -14.55
C GLY A 24 -5.47 -6.09 -13.48
N TYR A 25 -5.26 -5.74 -12.23
CA TYR A 25 -6.15 -6.14 -11.13
C TYR A 25 -7.17 -5.06 -10.83
N THR A 26 -8.24 -5.44 -10.14
CA THR A 26 -9.12 -4.45 -9.54
C THR A 26 -8.47 -3.93 -8.27
N LYS A 27 -8.94 -2.78 -7.77
CA LYS A 27 -8.39 -2.21 -6.54
C LYS A 27 -8.56 -3.17 -5.37
N GLN A 28 -9.69 -3.85 -5.27
CA GLN A 28 -9.92 -4.80 -4.21
C GLN A 28 -9.00 -6.00 -4.29
N GLU A 29 -8.80 -6.53 -5.49
CA GLU A 29 -7.89 -7.64 -5.71
C GLU A 29 -6.46 -7.27 -5.31
N MET A 30 -6.02 -6.09 -5.73
CA MET A 30 -4.68 -5.61 -5.40
C MET A 30 -4.52 -5.42 -3.90
N HIS A 31 -5.52 -4.82 -3.27
CA HIS A 31 -5.53 -4.61 -1.83
C HIS A 31 -5.42 -5.95 -1.08
N GLN A 32 -6.20 -6.93 -1.51
CA GLN A 32 -6.17 -8.26 -0.89
C GLN A 32 -4.84 -8.96 -1.13
N THR A 33 -4.29 -8.85 -2.32
CA THR A 33 -3.00 -9.43 -2.66
C THR A 33 -1.89 -8.86 -1.77
N ILE A 34 -1.90 -7.55 -1.58
CA ILE A 34 -0.91 -6.88 -0.74
C ILE A 34 -1.04 -7.32 0.72
N LYS A 35 -2.27 -7.39 1.22
CA LYS A 35 -2.50 -7.83 2.58
C LYS A 35 -1.97 -9.26 2.80
N ASN A 36 -2.22 -10.13 1.85
CA ASN A 36 -1.73 -11.51 1.93
C ASN A 36 -0.21 -11.57 1.84
N HIS A 37 0.38 -10.81 0.95
CA HIS A 37 1.82 -10.81 0.74
C HIS A 37 2.58 -10.31 1.97
N PHE A 38 2.08 -9.28 2.61
CA PHE A 38 2.72 -8.68 3.78
C PHE A 38 2.19 -9.24 5.11
N ASP A 39 1.32 -10.25 5.03
CA ASP A 39 0.73 -10.90 6.20
C ASP A 39 0.03 -9.91 7.13
N ILE A 40 -0.77 -9.04 6.52
CA ILE A 40 -1.53 -8.03 7.23
C ILE A 40 -3.01 -8.41 7.22
N ILE A 41 -3.62 -8.49 8.40
CA ILE A 41 -5.03 -8.83 8.51
C ILE A 41 -5.90 -7.65 8.10
N SER A 42 -5.57 -6.46 8.59
CA SER A 42 -6.32 -5.26 8.26
C SER A 42 -5.43 -4.03 8.39
N THR A 43 -5.50 -3.15 7.39
CA THR A 43 -4.77 -1.88 7.43
C THR A 43 -5.32 -0.95 8.49
N LYS A 44 -6.57 -1.15 8.91
CA LYS A 44 -7.20 -0.32 9.95
C LYS A 44 -6.58 -0.53 11.32
N ASP A 45 -5.97 -1.69 11.55
CA ASP A 45 -5.37 -2.03 12.83
C ASP A 45 -3.95 -1.49 12.97
N LEU A 46 -3.38 -0.95 11.90
CA LEU A 46 -2.02 -0.41 11.94
C LEU A 46 -2.01 1.00 12.50
N GLU A 47 -1.10 1.23 13.44
CA GLU A 47 -0.86 2.56 13.95
C GLU A 47 -0.13 3.40 12.90
N ARG A 48 -0.06 4.71 13.13
CA ARG A 48 0.52 5.63 12.18
C ARG A 48 1.95 5.25 11.78
N LYS A 49 2.76 4.90 12.77
CA LYS A 49 4.16 4.52 12.51
C LYS A 49 4.24 3.21 11.74
N GLU A 50 3.45 2.24 12.17
CA GLU A 50 3.42 0.94 11.50
C GLU A 50 2.94 1.06 10.06
N PHE A 51 1.95 1.90 9.84
CA PHE A 51 1.42 2.13 8.50
C PHE A 51 2.45 2.83 7.62
N SER A 52 3.19 3.79 8.18
CA SER A 52 4.27 4.47 7.45
C SER A 52 5.34 3.48 7.03
N ASP A 53 5.76 2.60 7.93
CA ASP A 53 6.73 1.54 7.62
C ASP A 53 6.20 0.61 6.54
N PHE A 54 4.93 0.26 6.63
CA PHE A 54 4.28 -0.58 5.63
C PHE A 54 4.30 0.08 4.25
N LEU A 55 4.00 1.36 4.18
CA LEU A 55 4.03 2.10 2.92
C LEU A 55 5.43 2.11 2.30
N GLU A 56 6.46 2.30 3.11
CA GLU A 56 7.83 2.25 2.62
C GLU A 56 8.17 0.88 2.04
N ARG A 57 7.80 -0.18 2.74
CA ARG A 57 8.04 -1.53 2.26
C ARG A 57 7.28 -1.80 0.97
N LEU A 58 6.05 -1.32 0.89
CA LEU A 58 5.23 -1.51 -0.29
C LEU A 58 5.84 -0.81 -1.50
N VAL A 59 6.29 0.42 -1.34
CA VAL A 59 6.94 1.18 -2.41
C VAL A 59 8.20 0.47 -2.88
N ARG A 60 9.02 0.03 -1.94
CA ARG A 60 10.27 -0.68 -2.25
C ARG A 60 9.99 -2.01 -2.95
N TRP A 61 9.04 -2.76 -2.44
CA TRP A 61 8.65 -4.04 -3.04
C TRP A 61 8.18 -3.84 -4.48
N SER A 62 7.36 -2.82 -4.71
CA SER A 62 6.87 -2.53 -6.04
C SER A 62 7.99 -2.21 -7.01
N ALA A 63 8.98 -1.44 -6.57
CA ALA A 63 10.10 -1.06 -7.41
C ALA A 63 10.99 -2.26 -7.75
N ILE A 64 11.21 -3.13 -6.77
CA ILE A 64 12.13 -4.27 -6.93
C ILE A 64 11.46 -5.45 -7.64
N GLU A 65 10.29 -5.84 -7.19
CA GLU A 65 9.62 -7.06 -7.67
C GLU A 65 8.77 -6.81 -8.91
N LEU A 66 8.10 -5.68 -8.97
CA LEU A 66 7.18 -5.37 -10.06
C LEU A 66 7.77 -4.38 -11.06
N ASN A 67 8.93 -3.83 -10.73
CA ASN A 67 9.61 -2.83 -11.56
C ASN A 67 8.71 -1.61 -11.80
N ILE A 68 7.90 -1.26 -10.81
CA ILE A 68 7.00 -0.13 -10.85
C ILE A 68 7.48 0.91 -9.84
N VAL A 69 7.83 2.10 -10.33
CA VAL A 69 8.27 3.19 -9.46
C VAL A 69 7.07 4.02 -9.03
N ILE A 70 6.86 4.10 -7.72
CA ILE A 70 5.75 4.85 -7.15
C ILE A 70 6.27 6.21 -6.70
N PRO A 71 5.64 7.30 -7.15
CA PRO A 71 6.10 8.64 -6.78
C PRO A 71 5.87 8.91 -5.29
N ASP A 72 6.70 9.80 -4.74
CA ASP A 72 6.53 10.23 -3.36
C ASP A 72 5.22 11.01 -3.21
N PRO A 73 4.66 11.01 -2.01
CA PRO A 73 3.42 11.73 -1.75
C PRO A 73 3.57 13.24 -1.88
#